data_a6ec14064d873253a9aadfab7d0324d7
#
_entry.id   a6ec14064d873253a9aadfab7d0324d7
#
_cell.length_a   1.000
_cell.length_b   1.000
_cell.length_c   1.000
_cell.angle_alpha   90.00
_cell.angle_beta   90.00
_cell.angle_gamma   90.00
#
_symmetry.space_group_name_H-M   'P 1'
#
loop_
_entity.id
_entity.type
_entity.pdbx_description
1 polymer ?
#
loop_
_entity_poly.entity_id
_entity_poly.type
_entity_poly.pdbx_seq_one_letter_code
_entity_poly.pdbx_strand_id
1 'polypeptide(L)'
;MLVLRCAGNPSLVFSYPSNARHADKCCRGTPMQVQVFAKKQQSGAELVQQGQSINGVIFDPFSEVQSNITHISSASHCDSLARHYYSAPCEAAINEMINVEYNVSYVYRALSAYFNRDNVALLGLAKYFKEGNDKEKDDAQRLIDFQNIRGGRVKLQSIVAPEMEFGNSEKGDALYAMELALSLQKLAYEKLLYLSKTAEHERDPQMQDFVDGTLLPDQVNLIKKVAEYVSQLRRVGKGHGVYHFDLKLQG
;
A
#
# COMPACT_ATOMS: atom_id res chain seq x y z
N MET A 1 -49.55 18.17 20.63
CA MET A 1 -50.40 17.81 19.49
C MET A 1 -49.97 18.66 18.31
N LEU A 2 -49.17 18.12 17.44
CA LEU A 2 -49.14 18.33 15.99
C LEU A 2 -47.96 17.55 15.42
N VAL A 3 -48.33 16.49 14.71
CA VAL A 3 -47.42 15.66 13.91
C VAL A 3 -47.28 16.34 12.56
N LEU A 4 -46.06 16.51 12.08
CA LEU A 4 -45.80 16.79 10.68
C LEU A 4 -44.82 15.74 10.13
N ARG A 5 -45.38 14.83 9.35
CA ARG A 5 -44.68 13.95 8.41
C ARG A 5 -44.28 14.78 7.22
N CYS A 6 -43.02 14.69 6.81
CA CYS A 6 -42.62 15.01 5.44
C CYS A 6 -42.08 13.75 4.77
N ALA A 7 -42.78 13.42 3.70
CA ALA A 7 -42.47 12.31 2.80
C ALA A 7 -41.53 12.79 1.66
N GLY A 8 -40.79 11.85 1.10
CA GLY A 8 -40.44 11.86 -0.32
C GLY A 8 -39.09 12.39 -0.66
N ASN A 9 -38.14 11.47 -0.89
CA ASN A 9 -36.89 11.73 -1.58
C ASN A 9 -36.94 11.06 -2.96
N PRO A 10 -36.85 11.78 -4.08
CA PRO A 10 -36.59 11.15 -5.36
C PRO A 10 -35.07 11.15 -5.65
N SER A 11 -34.58 9.97 -5.92
CA SER A 11 -33.27 9.67 -6.46
C SER A 11 -32.95 10.47 -7.74
N LEU A 12 -31.93 11.32 -7.68
CA LEU A 12 -31.34 11.95 -8.86
C LEU A 12 -30.33 11.00 -9.49
N VAL A 13 -30.74 10.43 -10.62
CA VAL A 13 -29.86 9.71 -11.55
C VAL A 13 -29.12 10.76 -12.37
N PHE A 14 -27.83 10.94 -12.14
CA PHE A 14 -26.96 11.70 -13.05
C PHE A 14 -26.46 10.79 -14.15
N SER A 15 -26.98 10.98 -15.35
CA SER A 15 -26.41 10.43 -16.59
C SER A 15 -25.28 11.34 -17.07
N TYR A 16 -24.07 10.81 -17.16
CA TYR A 16 -22.94 11.47 -17.82
C TYR A 16 -22.96 11.14 -19.32
N PRO A 17 -22.75 12.12 -20.22
CA PRO A 17 -22.61 11.84 -21.64
C PRO A 17 -21.25 11.21 -21.94
N SER A 18 -21.28 10.09 -22.64
CA SER A 18 -20.14 9.39 -23.21
C SER A 18 -19.50 10.22 -24.33
N ASN A 19 -18.30 10.73 -24.11
CA ASN A 19 -17.38 11.12 -25.16
C ASN A 19 -15.96 10.68 -24.79
N ALA A 20 -15.63 9.41 -25.07
CA ALA A 20 -14.28 8.89 -25.05
C ALA A 20 -14.00 8.25 -26.41
N ARG A 21 -13.47 9.05 -27.33
CA ARG A 21 -12.77 8.52 -28.51
C ARG A 21 -11.28 8.85 -28.33
N HIS A 22 -10.48 7.81 -28.41
CA HIS A 22 -9.01 7.71 -28.38
C HIS A 22 -8.42 7.22 -27.05
N ALA A 23 -8.49 5.89 -26.87
CA ALA A 23 -7.45 5.11 -26.16
C ALA A 23 -7.73 3.59 -26.17
N ASP A 24 -8.37 3.04 -27.22
CA ASP A 24 -8.63 1.60 -27.26
C ASP A 24 -8.10 0.99 -28.55
N LYS A 25 -6.81 0.67 -28.57
CA LYS A 25 -6.23 -0.19 -29.60
C LYS A 25 -5.20 -1.21 -29.09
N CYS A 26 -5.19 -1.56 -27.84
CA CYS A 26 -4.20 -2.54 -27.37
C CYS A 26 -4.74 -3.78 -26.63
N CYS A 27 -6.05 -3.92 -26.40
CA CYS A 27 -6.58 -5.12 -25.74
C CYS A 27 -7.97 -5.48 -26.26
N ARG A 28 -8.10 -5.90 -27.50
CA ARG A 28 -9.30 -6.64 -27.94
C ARG A 28 -9.03 -8.12 -27.83
N GLY A 29 -9.34 -8.69 -26.69
CA GLY A 29 -9.55 -10.12 -26.55
C GLY A 29 -10.88 -10.52 -27.21
N THR A 30 -10.83 -11.44 -28.14
CA THR A 30 -11.97 -12.16 -28.69
C THR A 30 -12.77 -12.85 -27.59
N PRO A 31 -14.10 -12.94 -27.68
CA PRO A 31 -14.89 -13.66 -26.68
C PRO A 31 -14.55 -15.16 -26.75
N MET A 32 -13.96 -15.67 -25.67
CA MET A 32 -13.75 -17.11 -25.50
C MET A 32 -15.10 -17.80 -25.28
N GLN A 33 -15.46 -18.67 -26.20
CA GLN A 33 -16.48 -19.70 -25.99
C GLN A 33 -16.02 -20.60 -24.83
N VAL A 34 -16.84 -20.65 -23.78
CA VAL A 34 -16.63 -21.58 -22.66
C VAL A 34 -16.96 -22.98 -23.14
N GLN A 35 -15.95 -23.73 -23.52
CA GLN A 35 -16.07 -25.19 -23.60
C GLN A 35 -15.71 -25.75 -22.22
N VAL A 36 -16.72 -26.29 -21.55
CA VAL A 36 -16.57 -27.04 -20.31
C VAL A 36 -15.91 -28.38 -20.64
N PHE A 37 -14.60 -28.46 -20.51
CA PHE A 37 -13.91 -29.74 -20.46
C PHE A 37 -13.71 -30.13 -18.99
N ALA A 38 -14.44 -31.17 -18.58
CA ALA A 38 -14.18 -31.86 -17.32
C ALA A 38 -12.76 -32.41 -17.35
N LYS A 39 -11.82 -31.78 -16.68
CA LYS A 39 -10.48 -32.31 -16.43
C LYS A 39 -10.49 -33.06 -15.12
N LYS A 40 -10.32 -34.39 -15.23
CA LYS A 40 -9.97 -35.35 -14.17
C LYS A 40 -8.92 -34.70 -13.22
N GLN A 41 -9.19 -34.80 -11.92
CA GLN A 41 -8.18 -34.59 -10.89
C GLN A 41 -6.99 -35.54 -11.15
N GLN A 42 -5.89 -34.97 -11.58
CA GLN A 42 -4.59 -35.57 -11.39
C GLN A 42 -3.93 -34.94 -10.18
N SER A 43 -3.61 -35.80 -9.26
CA SER A 43 -2.99 -35.57 -7.98
C SER A 43 -1.76 -34.68 -8.07
N GLY A 44 -1.72 -33.68 -7.15
CA GLY A 44 -0.58 -32.77 -6.98
C GLY A 44 0.67 -33.46 -6.43
N ALA A 45 1.35 -34.21 -7.28
CA ALA A 45 2.61 -34.89 -6.93
C ALA A 45 3.76 -34.62 -7.93
N GLU A 46 3.58 -33.73 -8.91
CA GLU A 46 4.60 -33.57 -9.97
C GLU A 46 5.30 -32.19 -10.04
N LEU A 47 5.09 -31.31 -9.05
CA LEU A 47 5.76 -30.00 -9.01
C LEU A 47 6.93 -29.89 -8.01
N VAL A 48 7.40 -31.03 -7.47
CA VAL A 48 8.52 -31.05 -6.49
C VAL A 48 9.78 -31.75 -7.05
N GLN A 49 9.88 -32.01 -8.35
CA GLN A 49 11.03 -32.75 -8.91
C GLN A 49 11.94 -31.91 -9.84
N GLN A 50 12.11 -30.62 -9.63
CA GLN A 50 13.18 -29.85 -10.29
C GLN A 50 14.18 -29.21 -9.32
N GLY A 51 14.28 -29.75 -8.12
CA GLY A 51 15.40 -29.53 -7.21
C GLY A 51 16.29 -30.76 -7.17
N GLN A 52 16.73 -31.27 -8.31
CA GLN A 52 17.64 -32.42 -8.30
C GLN A 52 19.04 -31.97 -7.88
N SER A 53 19.50 -32.59 -6.83
CA SER A 53 20.80 -32.49 -6.22
C SER A 53 21.92 -32.61 -7.28
N ILE A 54 22.91 -31.74 -7.14
CA ILE A 54 24.15 -31.66 -7.95
C ILE A 54 25.07 -32.88 -7.69
N ASN A 55 24.55 -34.11 -7.82
CA ASN A 55 25.38 -35.29 -7.71
C ASN A 55 25.45 -36.00 -9.06
N GLY A 56 26.45 -35.60 -9.86
CA GLY A 56 26.91 -36.39 -11.01
C GLY A 56 26.18 -36.16 -12.33
N VAL A 57 25.21 -35.23 -12.41
CA VAL A 57 24.60 -34.83 -13.69
C VAL A 57 25.36 -33.64 -14.26
N ILE A 58 25.86 -33.78 -15.46
CA ILE A 58 26.46 -32.65 -16.20
C ILE A 58 25.36 -31.67 -16.48
N PHE A 59 25.49 -30.44 -15.93
CA PHE A 59 24.57 -29.36 -16.18
C PHE A 59 24.68 -28.91 -17.66
N ASP A 60 23.58 -29.13 -18.41
CA ASP A 60 23.46 -28.65 -19.80
C ASP A 60 22.51 -27.47 -19.85
N PRO A 61 23.04 -26.21 -19.82
CA PRO A 61 22.24 -25.01 -19.78
C PRO A 61 21.37 -24.83 -21.03
N PHE A 62 21.79 -25.34 -22.18
CA PHE A 62 21.04 -25.14 -23.44
C PHE A 62 19.79 -26.00 -23.50
N SER A 63 19.82 -27.23 -23.01
CA SER A 63 18.65 -28.10 -22.97
C SER A 63 17.60 -27.57 -21.98
N GLU A 64 18.04 -27.04 -20.84
CA GLU A 64 17.15 -26.51 -19.80
C GLU A 64 16.49 -25.19 -20.19
N VAL A 65 17.18 -24.31 -20.93
CA VAL A 65 16.63 -22.99 -21.30
C VAL A 65 15.88 -23.01 -22.63
N GLN A 66 15.91 -24.07 -23.41
CA GLN A 66 15.32 -24.10 -24.75
C GLN A 66 13.80 -23.81 -24.76
N SER A 67 13.05 -24.33 -23.79
CA SER A 67 11.65 -24.03 -23.61
C SER A 67 11.41 -22.56 -23.24
N ASN A 68 12.28 -21.99 -22.40
CA ASN A 68 12.20 -20.60 -21.96
C ASN A 68 12.53 -19.63 -23.10
N ILE A 69 13.51 -19.95 -23.96
CA ILE A 69 13.85 -19.14 -25.15
C ILE A 69 12.65 -19.05 -26.10
N THR A 70 11.93 -20.16 -26.30
CA THR A 70 10.73 -20.17 -27.16
C THR A 70 9.63 -19.30 -26.56
N HIS A 71 9.45 -19.37 -25.24
CA HIS A 71 8.46 -18.55 -24.53
C HIS A 71 8.81 -17.04 -24.59
N ILE A 72 10.09 -16.69 -24.37
CA ILE A 72 10.55 -15.30 -24.45
C ILE A 72 10.39 -14.73 -25.87
N SER A 73 10.72 -15.53 -26.90
CA SER A 73 10.59 -15.08 -28.28
C SER A 73 9.15 -14.92 -28.76
N SER A 74 8.20 -15.61 -28.11
CA SER A 74 6.75 -15.53 -28.42
C SER A 74 5.99 -14.52 -27.54
N ALA A 75 6.63 -13.94 -26.52
CA ALA A 75 6.02 -12.98 -25.63
C ALA A 75 5.55 -11.73 -26.38
N SER A 76 4.34 -11.26 -26.06
CA SER A 76 3.81 -10.03 -26.64
C SER A 76 4.57 -8.80 -26.10
N HIS A 77 4.54 -7.70 -26.84
CA HIS A 77 5.15 -6.43 -26.37
C HIS A 77 4.57 -5.92 -25.04
N CYS A 78 3.39 -6.42 -24.65
CA CYS A 78 2.71 -6.06 -23.41
C CYS A 78 3.13 -6.94 -22.22
N ASP A 79 3.85 -8.04 -22.45
CA ASP A 79 4.25 -8.97 -21.40
C ASP A 79 5.57 -8.54 -20.76
N SER A 80 5.66 -8.66 -19.45
CA SER A 80 6.92 -8.36 -18.75
C SER A 80 7.89 -9.53 -18.88
N LEU A 81 9.03 -9.29 -19.49
CA LEU A 81 10.12 -10.27 -19.61
C LEU A 81 10.84 -10.53 -18.27
N ALA A 82 10.72 -9.60 -17.33
CA ALA A 82 11.28 -9.74 -15.99
C ALA A 82 10.42 -10.61 -15.06
N ARG A 83 9.15 -10.86 -15.43
CA ARG A 83 8.23 -11.62 -14.56
C ARG A 83 8.62 -13.08 -14.52
N HIS A 84 9.05 -13.54 -13.34
CA HIS A 84 9.43 -14.92 -13.09
C HIS A 84 9.02 -15.33 -11.68
N TYR A 85 8.17 -16.35 -11.54
CA TYR A 85 7.60 -16.80 -10.27
C TYR A 85 7.04 -15.68 -9.40
N TYR A 86 6.34 -14.71 -10.03
CA TYR A 86 5.67 -13.63 -9.33
C TYR A 86 4.16 -13.75 -9.51
N SER A 87 3.48 -14.12 -8.42
CA SER A 87 2.05 -14.47 -8.45
C SER A 87 1.16 -13.22 -8.53
N ALA A 88 -0.06 -13.40 -9.07
CA ALA A 88 -1.03 -12.32 -9.13
C ALA A 88 -1.51 -11.84 -7.73
N PRO A 89 -1.68 -12.71 -6.71
CA PRO A 89 -1.94 -12.27 -5.34
C PRO A 89 -0.84 -11.38 -4.75
N CYS A 90 0.45 -11.71 -4.97
CA CYS A 90 1.57 -10.89 -4.52
C CYS A 90 1.55 -9.51 -5.19
N GLU A 91 1.35 -9.47 -6.51
CA GLU A 91 1.22 -8.23 -7.27
C GLU A 91 0.06 -7.37 -6.76
N ALA A 92 -1.10 -7.98 -6.47
CA ALA A 92 -2.27 -7.27 -5.96
C ALA A 92 -2.03 -6.71 -4.54
N ALA A 93 -1.39 -7.47 -3.67
CA ALA A 93 -1.10 -7.07 -2.30
C ALA A 93 -0.08 -5.91 -2.24
N ILE A 94 0.95 -5.91 -3.09
CA ILE A 94 1.86 -4.77 -3.25
C ILE A 94 1.11 -3.52 -3.71
N ASN A 95 0.21 -3.64 -4.71
CA ASN A 95 -0.59 -2.50 -5.18
C ASN A 95 -1.54 -1.95 -4.09
N GLU A 96 -2.09 -2.83 -3.25
CA GLU A 96 -2.89 -2.41 -2.09
C GLU A 96 -2.01 -1.63 -1.10
N MET A 97 -0.82 -2.12 -0.78
CA MET A 97 0.09 -1.45 0.16
C MET A 97 0.56 -0.09 -0.36
N ILE A 98 0.88 0.04 -1.65
CA ILE A 98 1.19 1.34 -2.28
C ILE A 98 0.05 2.35 -2.05
N ASN A 99 -1.20 1.90 -2.19
CA ASN A 99 -2.36 2.77 -1.93
C ASN A 99 -2.48 3.15 -0.45
N VAL A 100 -2.19 2.24 0.47
CA VAL A 100 -2.20 2.51 1.93
C VAL A 100 -1.18 3.61 2.25
N GLU A 101 0.08 3.49 1.78
CA GLU A 101 1.13 4.48 2.02
C GLU A 101 0.75 5.87 1.49
N TYR A 102 0.22 5.94 0.26
CA TYR A 102 -0.24 7.22 -0.29
C TYR A 102 -1.41 7.82 0.51
N ASN A 103 -2.35 7.03 1.00
CA ASN A 103 -3.45 7.54 1.83
C ASN A 103 -2.92 8.06 3.17
N VAL A 104 -2.00 7.35 3.84
CA VAL A 104 -1.36 7.81 5.09
C VAL A 104 -0.57 9.09 4.85
N SER A 105 0.22 9.15 3.76
CA SER A 105 0.96 10.35 3.39
C SER A 105 0.04 11.56 3.23
N TYR A 106 -1.14 11.38 2.63
CA TYR A 106 -2.09 12.46 2.40
C TYR A 106 -2.74 12.96 3.69
N VAL A 107 -3.03 12.07 4.65
CA VAL A 107 -3.45 12.46 6.02
C VAL A 107 -2.34 13.27 6.71
N TYR A 108 -1.08 12.83 6.62
CA TYR A 108 0.05 13.56 7.20
C TYR A 108 0.24 14.94 6.54
N ARG A 109 -0.03 15.05 5.25
CA ARG A 109 -0.04 16.33 4.55
C ARG A 109 -1.12 17.27 5.08
N ALA A 110 -2.34 16.75 5.34
CA ALA A 110 -3.43 17.54 5.93
C ALA A 110 -3.09 18.00 7.36
N LEU A 111 -2.53 17.11 8.19
CA LEU A 111 -2.05 17.45 9.54
C LEU A 111 -0.97 18.53 9.50
N SER A 112 0.02 18.40 8.62
CA SER A 112 1.06 19.43 8.44
C SER A 112 0.46 20.80 8.06
N ALA A 113 -0.51 20.81 7.15
CA ALA A 113 -1.18 22.05 6.75
C ALA A 113 -2.01 22.66 7.90
N TYR A 114 -2.68 21.82 8.70
CA TYR A 114 -3.44 22.27 9.87
C TYR A 114 -2.55 22.95 10.91
N PHE A 115 -1.44 22.29 11.31
CA PHE A 115 -0.54 22.85 12.33
C PHE A 115 0.26 24.07 11.86
N ASN A 116 0.37 24.29 10.56
CA ASN A 116 1.03 25.46 9.98
C ASN A 116 0.12 26.70 9.89
N ARG A 117 -1.17 26.59 10.26
CA ARG A 117 -2.08 27.76 10.29
C ARG A 117 -1.67 28.74 11.38
N ASP A 118 -1.91 30.02 11.15
CA ASP A 118 -1.63 31.10 12.10
C ASP A 118 -2.40 31.00 13.42
N ASN A 119 -3.62 30.45 13.37
CA ASN A 119 -4.46 30.26 14.56
C ASN A 119 -4.13 28.99 15.36
N VAL A 120 -3.29 28.10 14.84
CA VAL A 120 -2.78 26.90 15.54
C VAL A 120 -1.31 27.07 15.90
N ALA A 121 -0.47 27.44 14.94
CA ALA A 121 0.93 27.86 15.07
C ALA A 121 1.81 26.89 15.87
N LEU A 122 1.73 25.58 15.58
CA LEU A 122 2.57 24.54 16.13
C LEU A 122 3.53 24.01 15.05
N LEU A 123 4.57 24.81 14.78
CA LEU A 123 5.46 24.63 13.64
C LEU A 123 6.34 23.37 13.73
N GLY A 124 6.65 22.90 14.93
CA GLY A 124 7.35 21.63 15.15
C GLY A 124 6.51 20.44 14.74
N LEU A 125 5.22 20.44 15.07
CA LEU A 125 4.28 19.42 14.61
C LEU A 125 4.06 19.52 13.11
N ALA A 126 3.95 20.72 12.55
CA ALA A 126 3.84 20.91 11.11
C ALA A 126 5.05 20.31 10.36
N LYS A 127 6.28 20.55 10.86
CA LYS A 127 7.53 19.97 10.34
C LYS A 127 7.52 18.45 10.45
N TYR A 128 7.19 17.91 11.63
CA TYR A 128 7.14 16.48 11.88
C TYR A 128 6.20 15.74 10.90
N PHE A 129 4.98 16.24 10.72
CA PHE A 129 4.03 15.64 9.79
C PHE A 129 4.41 15.86 8.33
N LYS A 130 5.14 16.92 8.00
CA LYS A 130 5.70 17.10 6.65
C LYS A 130 6.77 16.05 6.35
N GLU A 131 7.70 15.86 7.27
CA GLU A 131 8.75 14.84 7.15
C GLU A 131 8.15 13.42 7.09
N GLY A 132 7.12 13.15 7.91
CA GLY A 132 6.36 11.91 7.85
C GLY A 132 5.67 11.68 6.51
N ASN A 133 4.99 12.71 5.95
CA ASN A 133 4.40 12.62 4.62
C ASN A 133 5.43 12.26 3.53
N ASP A 134 6.62 12.84 3.60
CA ASP A 134 7.67 12.59 2.61
C ASP A 134 8.21 11.16 2.77
N LYS A 135 8.37 10.68 4.02
CA LYS A 135 8.76 9.29 4.31
C LYS A 135 7.75 8.26 3.77
N GLU A 136 6.44 8.45 4.01
CA GLU A 136 5.41 7.52 3.51
C GLU A 136 5.40 7.46 1.97
N LYS A 137 5.71 8.57 1.29
CA LYS A 137 5.89 8.57 -0.17
C LYS A 137 7.12 7.80 -0.62
N ASP A 138 8.21 7.92 0.11
CA ASP A 138 9.43 7.16 -0.17
C ASP A 138 9.19 5.66 0.03
N ASP A 139 8.43 5.27 1.05
CA ASP A 139 8.05 3.88 1.29
C ASP A 139 7.11 3.36 0.17
N ALA A 140 6.15 4.18 -0.29
CA ALA A 140 5.35 3.87 -1.47
C ALA A 140 6.22 3.70 -2.73
N GLN A 141 7.24 4.54 -2.93
CA GLN A 141 8.16 4.45 -4.06
C GLN A 141 8.99 3.16 -4.00
N ARG A 142 9.46 2.76 -2.82
CA ARG A 142 10.16 1.47 -2.63
C ARG A 142 9.32 0.27 -3.05
N LEU A 143 8.01 0.29 -2.74
CA LEU A 143 7.07 -0.74 -3.16
C LEU A 143 6.83 -0.71 -4.68
N ILE A 144 6.76 0.47 -5.30
CA ILE A 144 6.65 0.65 -6.75
C ILE A 144 7.88 0.08 -7.46
N ASP A 145 9.07 0.40 -6.95
CA ASP A 145 10.33 -0.09 -7.51
C ASP A 145 10.44 -1.61 -7.41
N PHE A 146 10.05 -2.18 -6.25
CA PHE A 146 9.96 -3.62 -6.07
C PHE A 146 9.01 -4.26 -7.09
N GLN A 147 7.81 -3.70 -7.25
CA GLN A 147 6.82 -4.19 -8.21
C GLN A 147 7.38 -4.23 -9.64
N ASN A 148 8.08 -3.17 -10.04
CA ASN A 148 8.71 -3.08 -11.36
C ASN A 148 9.86 -4.07 -11.54
N ILE A 149 10.71 -4.25 -10.53
CA ILE A 149 11.81 -5.22 -10.54
C ILE A 149 11.28 -6.65 -10.72
N ARG A 150 10.17 -6.99 -10.04
CA ARG A 150 9.54 -8.31 -10.15
C ARG A 150 8.72 -8.51 -11.43
N GLY A 151 8.65 -7.49 -12.31
CA GLY A 151 7.89 -7.53 -13.56
C GLY A 151 6.37 -7.51 -13.34
N GLY A 152 5.93 -6.99 -12.21
CA GLY A 152 4.52 -6.68 -11.92
C GLY A 152 4.10 -5.34 -12.54
N ARG A 153 2.81 -5.05 -12.49
CA ARG A 153 2.24 -3.78 -12.97
C ARG A 153 1.78 -2.94 -11.79
N VAL A 154 2.28 -1.73 -11.70
CA VAL A 154 1.81 -0.75 -10.73
C VAL A 154 0.41 -0.27 -11.14
N LYS A 155 -0.54 -0.38 -10.22
CA LYS A 155 -1.92 0.09 -10.38
C LYS A 155 -2.22 1.11 -9.28
N LEU A 156 -2.09 2.37 -9.62
CA LEU A 156 -2.44 3.45 -8.70
C LEU A 156 -3.96 3.54 -8.55
N GLN A 157 -4.42 3.63 -7.31
CA GLN A 157 -5.82 3.77 -6.96
C GLN A 157 -6.11 5.20 -6.48
N SER A 158 -7.39 5.54 -6.38
CA SER A 158 -7.80 6.84 -5.87
C SER A 158 -7.43 7.00 -4.38
N ILE A 159 -6.96 8.19 -4.03
CA ILE A 159 -6.69 8.57 -2.65
C ILE A 159 -7.95 9.25 -2.09
N VAL A 160 -8.35 8.85 -0.88
CA VAL A 160 -9.51 9.43 -0.20
C VAL A 160 -9.13 10.77 0.42
N ALA A 161 -9.99 11.78 0.28
CA ALA A 161 -9.77 13.08 0.92
C ALA A 161 -9.81 12.90 2.45
N PRO A 162 -8.75 13.32 3.17
CA PRO A 162 -8.71 13.23 4.62
C PRO A 162 -9.56 14.33 5.27
N GLU A 163 -9.80 14.21 6.58
CA GLU A 163 -10.27 15.32 7.38
C GLU A 163 -9.27 16.49 7.34
N MET A 164 -9.78 17.73 7.43
CA MET A 164 -8.98 18.94 7.37
C MET A 164 -8.98 19.70 8.68
N GLU A 165 -9.87 19.37 9.62
CA GLU A 165 -9.98 19.98 10.94
C GLU A 165 -9.67 18.94 12.02
N PHE A 166 -8.63 19.22 12.79
CA PHE A 166 -8.14 18.31 13.82
C PHE A 166 -8.26 18.90 15.23
N GLY A 167 -9.06 19.97 15.37
CA GLY A 167 -9.33 20.58 16.66
C GLY A 167 -10.03 19.62 17.61
N ASN A 168 -9.50 19.46 18.83
CA ASN A 168 -10.11 18.64 19.85
C ASN A 168 -10.14 19.37 21.20
N SER A 169 -11.35 19.73 21.66
CA SER A 169 -11.53 20.48 22.89
C SER A 169 -11.22 19.66 24.16
N GLU A 170 -11.36 18.34 24.12
CA GLU A 170 -11.14 17.46 25.25
C GLU A 170 -9.66 17.13 25.46
N LYS A 171 -9.00 16.69 24.40
CA LYS A 171 -7.60 16.19 24.47
C LYS A 171 -6.57 17.26 24.07
N GLY A 172 -6.99 18.21 23.26
CA GLY A 172 -6.12 19.14 22.55
C GLY A 172 -5.66 18.56 21.20
N ASP A 173 -5.40 19.46 20.26
CA ASP A 173 -5.13 19.16 18.85
C ASP A 173 -3.89 18.30 18.66
N ALA A 174 -2.81 18.62 19.37
CA ALA A 174 -1.52 17.91 19.29
C ALA A 174 -1.64 16.43 19.72
N LEU A 175 -2.33 16.19 20.83
CA LEU A 175 -2.51 14.81 21.32
C LEU A 175 -3.43 14.02 20.39
N TYR A 176 -4.52 14.64 19.93
CA TYR A 176 -5.45 14.00 19.00
C TYR A 176 -4.73 13.60 17.70
N ALA A 177 -3.96 14.51 17.12
CA ALA A 177 -3.20 14.26 15.89
C ALA A 177 -2.18 13.13 16.05
N MET A 178 -1.46 13.09 17.19
CA MET A 178 -0.50 12.00 17.46
C MET A 178 -1.18 10.66 17.74
N GLU A 179 -2.34 10.65 18.38
CA GLU A 179 -3.14 9.42 18.56
C GLU A 179 -3.68 8.91 17.22
N LEU A 180 -4.12 9.81 16.33
CA LEU A 180 -4.49 9.48 14.96
C LEU A 180 -3.31 8.90 14.18
N ALA A 181 -2.16 9.56 14.24
CA ALA A 181 -0.93 9.08 13.60
C ALA A 181 -0.55 7.68 14.10
N LEU A 182 -0.60 7.44 15.42
CA LEU A 182 -0.32 6.12 15.98
C LEU A 182 -1.28 5.05 15.47
N SER A 183 -2.55 5.40 15.32
CA SER A 183 -3.57 4.47 14.80
C SER A 183 -3.33 4.14 13.34
N LEU A 184 -2.96 5.13 12.52
CA LEU A 184 -2.61 4.93 11.12
C LEU A 184 -1.35 4.05 10.96
N GLN A 185 -0.32 4.28 11.77
CA GLN A 185 0.90 3.47 11.73
C GLN A 185 0.66 2.01 12.14
N LYS A 186 -0.23 1.77 13.09
CA LYS A 186 -0.64 0.41 13.45
C LYS A 186 -1.43 -0.26 12.33
N LEU A 187 -2.31 0.47 11.65
CA LEU A 187 -3.03 -0.03 10.49
C LEU A 187 -2.07 -0.38 9.35
N ALA A 188 -1.10 0.48 9.04
CA ALA A 188 -0.05 0.20 8.05
C ALA A 188 0.73 -1.07 8.41
N TYR A 189 1.09 -1.25 9.69
CA TYR A 189 1.74 -2.47 10.17
C TYR A 189 0.89 -3.73 9.95
N GLU A 190 -0.41 -3.68 10.24
CA GLU A 190 -1.32 -4.80 9.99
C GLU A 190 -1.39 -5.15 8.50
N LYS A 191 -1.34 -4.15 7.62
CA LYS A 191 -1.31 -4.35 6.16
C LYS A 191 0.02 -4.95 5.69
N LEU A 192 1.15 -4.54 6.28
CA LEU A 192 2.46 -5.16 6.02
C LEU A 192 2.51 -6.62 6.49
N LEU A 193 1.91 -6.95 7.65
CA LEU A 193 1.79 -8.34 8.10
C LEU A 193 0.93 -9.18 7.13
N TYR A 194 -0.12 -8.59 6.58
CA TYR A 194 -0.92 -9.26 5.55
C TYR A 194 -0.09 -9.50 4.27
N LEU A 195 0.72 -8.53 3.88
CA LEU A 195 1.62 -8.62 2.73
C LEU A 195 2.65 -9.75 2.92
N SER A 196 3.29 -9.83 4.09
CA SER A 196 4.23 -10.90 4.45
C SER A 196 3.56 -12.29 4.41
N LYS A 197 2.37 -12.43 5.00
CA LYS A 197 1.60 -13.69 4.94
C LYS A 197 1.21 -14.08 3.52
N THR A 198 0.92 -13.13 2.66
CA THR A 198 0.63 -13.39 1.25
C THR A 198 1.87 -13.93 0.53
N ALA A 199 3.04 -13.34 0.79
CA ALA A 199 4.31 -13.83 0.26
C ALA A 199 4.63 -15.25 0.71
N GLU A 200 4.41 -15.56 1.99
CA GLU A 200 4.58 -16.90 2.57
C GLU A 200 3.65 -17.93 1.91
N HIS A 201 2.35 -17.59 1.77
CA HIS A 201 1.35 -18.45 1.15
C HIS A 201 1.69 -18.77 -0.31
N GLU A 202 2.12 -17.76 -1.05
CA GLU A 202 2.52 -17.90 -2.46
C GLU A 202 3.93 -18.45 -2.64
N ARG A 203 4.65 -18.73 -1.55
CA ARG A 203 6.03 -19.24 -1.52
C ARG A 203 7.00 -18.34 -2.29
N ASP A 204 6.90 -17.04 -2.07
CA ASP A 204 7.79 -16.02 -2.64
C ASP A 204 8.77 -15.52 -1.56
N PRO A 205 9.92 -16.20 -1.37
CA PRO A 205 10.87 -15.85 -0.33
C PRO A 205 11.53 -14.50 -0.56
N GLN A 206 11.65 -14.06 -1.81
CA GLN A 206 12.25 -12.77 -2.12
C GLN A 206 11.34 -11.60 -1.74
N MET A 207 10.02 -11.74 -1.95
CA MET A 207 9.04 -10.77 -1.47
C MET A 207 8.95 -10.79 0.06
N GLN A 208 8.99 -11.97 0.67
CA GLN A 208 8.96 -12.11 2.13
C GLN A 208 10.19 -11.44 2.76
N ASP A 209 11.40 -11.68 2.26
CA ASP A 209 12.64 -11.05 2.74
C ASP A 209 12.59 -9.53 2.58
N PHE A 210 12.06 -9.02 1.47
CA PHE A 210 11.88 -7.58 1.26
C PHE A 210 10.96 -6.96 2.32
N VAL A 211 9.82 -7.58 2.63
CA VAL A 211 8.85 -7.08 3.60
C VAL A 211 9.38 -7.23 5.02
N ASP A 212 9.83 -8.43 5.40
CA ASP A 212 10.24 -8.77 6.76
C ASP A 212 11.59 -8.15 7.13
N GLY A 213 12.49 -8.01 6.15
CA GLY A 213 13.84 -7.48 6.37
C GLY A 213 13.94 -5.96 6.31
N THR A 214 13.03 -5.29 5.58
CA THR A 214 13.13 -3.84 5.37
C THR A 214 11.95 -3.05 5.89
N LEU A 215 10.72 -3.41 5.54
CA LEU A 215 9.54 -2.60 5.84
C LEU A 215 9.05 -2.79 7.27
N LEU A 216 8.94 -4.03 7.74
CA LEU A 216 8.42 -4.34 9.08
C LEU A 216 9.30 -3.77 10.22
N PRO A 217 10.65 -3.87 10.19
CA PRO A 217 11.49 -3.28 11.23
C PRO A 217 11.36 -1.75 11.31
N ASP A 218 11.33 -1.08 10.14
CA ASP A 218 11.15 0.37 10.07
C ASP A 218 9.80 0.78 10.69
N GLN A 219 8.75 0.02 10.39
CA GLN A 219 7.40 0.28 10.89
C GLN A 219 7.28 0.08 12.41
N VAL A 220 7.89 -0.96 12.98
CA VAL A 220 7.91 -1.19 14.44
C VAL A 220 8.61 -0.05 15.17
N ASN A 221 9.74 0.41 14.64
CA ASN A 221 10.47 1.54 15.20
C ASN A 221 9.66 2.84 15.15
N LEU A 222 8.94 3.07 14.04
CA LEU A 222 8.08 4.23 13.87
C LEU A 222 6.90 4.21 14.86
N ILE A 223 6.22 3.07 14.99
CA ILE A 223 5.13 2.89 15.97
C ILE A 223 5.63 3.21 17.39
N LYS A 224 6.80 2.72 17.77
CA LYS A 224 7.38 3.00 19.07
C LYS A 224 7.64 4.50 19.26
N LYS A 225 8.25 5.17 18.29
CA LYS A 225 8.52 6.62 18.32
C LYS A 225 7.23 7.43 18.50
N VAL A 226 6.21 7.13 17.71
CA VAL A 226 4.91 7.85 17.80
C VAL A 226 4.22 7.57 19.14
N ALA A 227 4.27 6.32 19.63
CA ALA A 227 3.71 5.97 20.96
C ALA A 227 4.40 6.71 22.10
N GLU A 228 5.71 6.93 22.02
CA GLU A 228 6.45 7.76 22.97
C GLU A 228 5.98 9.22 22.96
N TYR A 229 5.73 9.78 21.77
CA TYR A 229 5.20 11.13 21.62
C TYR A 229 3.78 11.27 22.19
N VAL A 230 2.90 10.29 21.93
CA VAL A 230 1.57 10.22 22.57
C VAL A 230 1.69 10.21 24.10
N SER A 231 2.60 9.40 24.63
CA SER A 231 2.82 9.29 26.08
C SER A 231 3.36 10.59 26.67
N GLN A 232 4.25 11.30 25.95
CA GLN A 232 4.76 12.62 26.36
C GLN A 232 3.64 13.66 26.37
N LEU A 233 2.85 13.74 25.30
CA LEU A 233 1.73 14.68 25.19
C LEU A 233 0.64 14.44 26.24
N ARG A 234 0.33 13.19 26.56
CA ARG A 234 -0.58 12.84 27.67
C ARG A 234 -0.07 13.32 29.02
N ARG A 235 1.24 13.26 29.24
CA ARG A 235 1.89 13.67 30.50
C ARG A 235 1.95 15.19 30.65
N VAL A 236 2.25 15.92 29.56
CA VAL A 236 2.42 17.38 29.63
C VAL A 236 1.09 18.12 29.59
N GLY A 237 0.01 17.46 29.18
CA GLY A 237 -1.32 18.04 29.07
C GLY A 237 -1.43 19.13 27.98
N LYS A 238 -2.40 20.02 28.12
CA LYS A 238 -2.68 21.12 27.17
C LYS A 238 -1.85 22.37 27.52
N GLY A 239 -1.73 23.25 26.55
CA GLY A 239 -1.14 24.59 26.77
C GLY A 239 0.38 24.59 26.75
N HIS A 240 1.02 25.12 27.78
CA HIS A 240 2.48 25.34 27.83
C HIS A 240 3.32 24.05 27.57
N GLY A 241 2.82 22.91 28.02
CA GLY A 241 3.49 21.63 27.77
C GLY A 241 3.53 21.23 26.29
N VAL A 242 2.44 21.53 25.55
CA VAL A 242 2.40 21.30 24.10
C VAL A 242 3.36 22.25 23.39
N TYR A 243 3.44 23.51 23.81
CA TYR A 243 4.39 24.47 23.24
C TYR A 243 5.84 23.99 23.41
N HIS A 244 6.22 23.50 24.60
CA HIS A 244 7.55 22.92 24.83
C HIS A 244 7.81 21.66 24.00
N PHE A 245 6.80 20.83 23.86
CA PHE A 245 6.91 19.63 23.00
C PHE A 245 7.11 20.04 21.53
N ASP A 246 6.38 21.04 21.04
CA ASP A 246 6.51 21.56 19.69
C ASP A 246 7.92 22.13 19.41
N LEU A 247 8.44 22.94 20.34
CA LEU A 247 9.82 23.45 20.26
C LEU A 247 10.86 22.32 20.15
N LYS A 248 10.68 21.22 20.88
CA LYS A 248 11.56 20.06 20.81
C LYS A 248 11.53 19.38 19.44
N LEU A 249 10.40 19.45 18.71
CA LEU A 249 10.28 18.89 17.37
C LEU A 249 10.88 19.79 16.29
N GLN A 250 11.11 21.08 16.59
CA GLN A 250 11.74 22.00 15.64
C GLN A 250 13.25 21.73 15.48
N GLY A 251 13.88 21.12 16.43
CA GLY A 251 15.30 20.72 16.45
C GLY A 251 16.00 21.35 17.56
#